data_9cecf57703d1fe40ba095e200e43e992
#
_entry.id   9cecf57703d1fe40ba095e200e43e992
#
_cell.length_a   1.000
_cell.length_b   1.000
_cell.length_c   1.000
_cell.angle_alpha   90.00
_cell.angle_beta   90.00
_cell.angle_gamma   90.00
#
_symmetry.space_group_name_H-M   'P 1'
#
loop_
_entity.id
_entity.type
_entity.pdbx_description
1 polymer ?
#
loop_
_entity_poly.entity_id
_entity_poly.type
_entity_poly.pdbx_seq_one_letter_code
_entity_poly.pdbx_strand_id
1 'polypeptide(L)'
;MWLLNRIGLAAAGCSAALLSCGATASEPRCFPADFLFGSATASYQVEGAWSEDGRTPSIWDDFCREQPGFECANVADDFYHRYADDITLMVETGLQSFRFSVSWSRVMDWDPETRRMQPNAPGLVFYHALLDKLVENGISPILTLYHWDLPTQLHNELTPQGWLNPDITDHFVQYSTLLYNEFGGKVDFWTTFNEPLSFVVYGYNTGLHPPGLHDSPTLVYEVAHKVLLSHAYAVQKFRELKSGGVIQPKARIGIVLNANQFYPLDASNPKDVEATERAMNFEFGWWLLPLTTGDYPPVMRERVGDRLPRFTVEQAAVLKGSYDVFMLNHYYSRAITDCDSEASNTPCSSLHVGFGQDKGVDDTHIVPGSRPGLQDSQGNNYCKSYTAFPPGYLQTIKWMHAKDPSAEILLTENGWCGNDEVENLDQLWFFQSYTEQVYKAVVEEKIPVIGYTAWSFLDNYEWGSYGPRFGLYYVNFTAQTGSVEGYEPKPTDLQRIARPSAKWFSKLASTGCLDELSQANETAAIAMRATTRQELSVPGTSLRSGLLPAGMAIAVVGAAMLAATWRRRQGYAVIPRFSAN
;
A
#
# COMPACT_ATOMS: atom_id res chain seq x y z
N MET A 1 7.32 -100.90 18.98
CA MET A 1 6.00 -101.57 18.82
C MET A 1 4.95 -100.46 18.68
N TRP A 2 4.30 -100.38 17.52
CA TRP A 2 3.05 -99.69 17.16
C TRP A 2 3.05 -98.14 17.27
N LEU A 3 3.11 -97.35 16.15
CA LEU A 3 2.15 -96.96 15.09
C LEU A 3 0.79 -96.53 15.68
N LEU A 4 0.41 -95.23 15.43
CA LEU A 4 -0.74 -94.82 14.64
C LEU A 4 -0.96 -93.31 14.61
N ASN A 5 -0.94 -92.79 13.43
CA ASN A 5 -1.56 -91.60 12.88
C ASN A 5 -2.66 -90.89 13.69
N ARG A 6 -2.60 -89.55 13.71
CA ARG A 6 -3.76 -88.71 13.43
C ARG A 6 -3.35 -87.37 12.83
N ILE A 7 -3.91 -87.11 11.67
CA ILE A 7 -3.94 -85.87 10.94
C ILE A 7 -4.72 -84.85 11.74
N GLY A 8 -4.11 -83.66 11.99
CA GLY A 8 -4.78 -82.52 12.61
C GLY A 8 -4.61 -81.31 11.73
N LEU A 9 -5.74 -80.74 11.24
CA LEU A 9 -5.85 -79.56 10.38
C LEU A 9 -5.12 -78.35 11.00
N ALA A 10 -4.23 -77.72 10.23
CA ALA A 10 -3.69 -76.40 10.51
C ALA A 10 -4.74 -75.34 10.09
N ALA A 11 -5.35 -74.69 11.09
CA ALA A 11 -6.11 -73.47 10.89
C ALA A 11 -5.12 -72.32 10.79
N ALA A 12 -4.95 -71.77 9.58
CA ALA A 12 -4.21 -70.54 9.34
C ALA A 12 -5.01 -69.35 9.92
N GLY A 13 -4.62 -68.88 11.08
CA GLY A 13 -5.10 -67.60 11.60
C GLY A 13 -4.42 -66.43 10.88
N CYS A 14 -5.12 -65.84 9.94
CA CYS A 14 -4.74 -64.52 9.42
C CYS A 14 -4.94 -63.47 10.52
N SER A 15 -3.88 -63.07 11.21
CA SER A 15 -3.84 -61.85 11.99
C SER A 15 -3.81 -60.67 11.02
N ALA A 16 -4.98 -60.03 10.78
CA ALA A 16 -5.07 -58.73 10.13
C ALA A 16 -4.41 -57.69 11.05
N ALA A 17 -3.15 -57.35 10.78
CA ALA A 17 -2.54 -56.17 11.34
C ALA A 17 -3.24 -54.96 10.75
N LEU A 18 -4.15 -54.35 11.51
CA LEU A 18 -4.65 -53.00 11.27
C LEU A 18 -3.45 -52.04 11.35
N LEU A 19 -2.82 -51.77 10.20
CA LEU A 19 -2.00 -50.60 10.00
C LEU A 19 -2.95 -49.39 10.13
N SER A 20 -3.07 -48.86 11.36
CA SER A 20 -3.55 -47.52 11.56
C SER A 20 -2.53 -46.57 10.88
N CYS A 21 -2.80 -46.16 9.65
CA CYS A 21 -2.23 -44.92 9.12
C CYS A 21 -2.73 -43.78 10.03
N GLY A 22 -2.01 -43.54 11.12
CA GLY A 22 -2.10 -42.30 11.84
C GLY A 22 -1.65 -41.22 10.85
N ALA A 23 -2.59 -40.49 10.26
CA ALA A 23 -2.27 -39.20 9.69
C ALA A 23 -1.65 -38.41 10.87
N THR A 24 -0.33 -38.23 10.84
CA THR A 24 0.33 -37.27 11.72
C THR A 24 -0.26 -35.93 11.36
N ALA A 25 -1.13 -35.39 12.23
CA ALA A 25 -1.57 -34.01 12.09
C ALA A 25 -0.29 -33.17 11.96
N SER A 26 -0.16 -32.44 10.84
CA SER A 26 0.95 -31.50 10.67
C SER A 26 0.92 -30.53 11.85
N GLU A 27 2.08 -30.20 12.39
CA GLU A 27 2.14 -29.18 13.44
C GLU A 27 1.49 -27.89 12.93
N PRO A 28 0.70 -27.19 13.76
CA PRO A 28 0.03 -25.97 13.37
C PRO A 28 1.05 -24.90 12.93
N ARG A 29 0.77 -24.22 11.81
CA ARG A 29 1.66 -23.21 11.21
C ARG A 29 1.37 -21.85 11.82
N CYS A 30 1.96 -21.57 12.97
CA CYS A 30 1.68 -20.36 13.74
C CYS A 30 2.84 -19.37 13.70
N PHE A 31 2.49 -18.09 13.72
CA PHE A 31 3.41 -16.98 13.96
C PHE A 31 3.85 -16.94 15.42
N PRO A 32 4.96 -16.25 15.76
CA PRO A 32 5.32 -15.98 17.15
C PRO A 32 4.16 -15.33 17.93
N ALA A 33 4.06 -15.60 19.22
CA ALA A 33 2.95 -15.11 20.05
C ALA A 33 2.89 -13.59 20.21
N ASP A 34 4.00 -12.90 19.97
CA ASP A 34 4.15 -11.44 20.00
C ASP A 34 4.08 -10.79 18.61
N PHE A 35 3.76 -11.56 17.57
CA PHE A 35 3.58 -11.04 16.21
C PHE A 35 2.29 -10.23 16.12
N LEU A 36 2.39 -9.00 15.63
CA LEU A 36 1.26 -8.05 15.59
C LEU A 36 0.46 -8.18 14.28
N PHE A 37 -0.81 -8.53 14.40
CA PHE A 37 -1.77 -8.41 13.29
C PHE A 37 -2.56 -7.12 13.43
N GLY A 38 -2.52 -6.29 12.39
CA GLY A 38 -3.17 -4.99 12.38
C GLY A 38 -3.82 -4.63 11.06
N SER A 39 -4.43 -3.47 11.03
CA SER A 39 -4.91 -2.83 9.81
C SER A 39 -4.62 -1.33 9.83
N ALA A 40 -4.83 -0.65 8.70
CA ALA A 40 -4.42 0.74 8.53
C ALA A 40 -5.52 1.61 7.91
N THR A 41 -5.41 2.91 8.16
CA THR A 41 -6.08 4.01 7.46
C THR A 41 -5.15 5.20 7.31
N ALA A 42 -5.56 6.23 6.54
CA ALA A 42 -4.88 7.52 6.47
C ALA A 42 -5.89 8.66 6.65
N SER A 43 -5.48 9.76 7.30
CA SER A 43 -6.35 10.87 7.70
C SER A 43 -7.18 11.42 6.56
N TYR A 44 -6.53 11.83 5.47
CA TYR A 44 -7.23 12.41 4.31
C TYR A 44 -8.19 11.43 3.65
N GLN A 45 -7.87 10.13 3.69
CA GLN A 45 -8.64 9.08 3.01
C GLN A 45 -9.91 8.68 3.75
N VAL A 46 -9.97 8.83 5.09
CA VAL A 46 -11.10 8.32 5.89
C VAL A 46 -11.79 9.35 6.77
N GLU A 47 -11.09 10.40 7.25
CA GLU A 47 -11.64 11.26 8.31
C GLU A 47 -12.87 12.04 7.89
N GLY A 48 -12.84 12.65 6.71
CA GLY A 48 -13.85 13.66 6.37
C GLY A 48 -13.74 14.89 7.27
N ALA A 49 -14.88 15.47 7.65
CA ALA A 49 -14.95 16.67 8.51
C ALA A 49 -13.93 17.75 8.05
N TRP A 50 -13.87 17.98 6.73
CA TRP A 50 -12.81 18.69 6.03
C TRP A 50 -12.64 20.15 6.45
N SER A 51 -13.65 20.77 7.06
CA SER A 51 -13.66 22.17 7.52
C SER A 51 -14.16 22.32 8.96
N GLU A 52 -14.17 21.22 9.75
CA GLU A 52 -14.66 21.23 11.12
C GLU A 52 -13.53 21.42 12.13
N ASP A 53 -13.87 21.97 13.28
CA ASP A 53 -12.98 22.14 14.46
C ASP A 53 -11.64 22.83 14.13
N GLY A 54 -11.69 23.79 13.20
CA GLY A 54 -10.53 24.57 12.81
C GLY A 54 -9.57 23.86 11.85
N ARG A 55 -9.97 22.70 11.26
CA ARG A 55 -9.19 22.11 10.17
C ARG A 55 -9.17 23.04 8.97
N THR A 56 -7.96 23.33 8.47
CA THR A 56 -7.75 24.09 7.25
C THR A 56 -7.47 23.17 6.05
N PRO A 57 -7.62 23.65 4.80
CA PRO A 57 -7.35 22.83 3.63
C PRO A 57 -5.92 22.29 3.59
N SER A 58 -5.75 21.08 3.08
CA SER A 58 -4.50 20.52 2.60
C SER A 58 -4.37 20.69 1.09
N ILE A 59 -3.16 20.48 0.55
CA ILE A 59 -2.92 20.52 -0.91
C ILE A 59 -3.80 19.52 -1.68
N TRP A 60 -4.29 18.45 -1.04
CA TRP A 60 -5.23 17.51 -1.64
C TRP A 60 -6.65 18.07 -1.74
N ASP A 61 -7.08 18.88 -0.77
CA ASP A 61 -8.39 19.54 -0.80
C ASP A 61 -8.48 20.51 -1.99
N ASP A 62 -7.39 21.22 -2.31
CA ASP A 62 -7.35 22.12 -3.46
C ASP A 62 -7.21 21.34 -4.77
N PHE A 63 -6.30 20.37 -4.81
CA PHE A 63 -6.01 19.60 -6.01
C PHE A 63 -7.23 18.84 -6.53
N CYS A 64 -7.99 18.17 -5.65
CA CYS A 64 -9.19 17.44 -6.06
C CYS A 64 -10.26 18.35 -6.69
N ARG A 65 -10.37 19.61 -6.22
CA ARG A 65 -11.32 20.59 -6.76
C ARG A 65 -10.91 21.13 -8.13
N GLU A 66 -9.59 21.16 -8.38
CA GLU A 66 -9.02 21.70 -9.63
C GLU A 66 -8.88 20.64 -10.71
N GLN A 67 -8.78 19.35 -10.37
CA GLN A 67 -8.57 18.26 -11.33
C GLN A 67 -9.89 17.72 -11.87
N PRO A 68 -10.14 17.82 -13.19
CA PRO A 68 -11.35 17.26 -13.79
C PRO A 68 -11.46 15.74 -13.55
N GLY A 69 -12.59 15.31 -13.01
CA GLY A 69 -12.89 13.90 -12.80
C GLY A 69 -12.37 13.34 -11.47
N PHE A 70 -11.73 14.15 -10.61
CA PHE A 70 -11.39 13.75 -9.26
C PHE A 70 -12.61 13.96 -8.36
N GLU A 71 -12.81 13.02 -7.44
CA GLU A 71 -13.67 13.17 -6.27
C GLU A 71 -12.83 13.79 -5.13
N CYS A 72 -13.50 14.37 -4.13
CA CYS A 72 -12.82 14.91 -2.94
C CYS A 72 -13.21 14.13 -1.68
N ALA A 73 -12.33 14.11 -0.70
CA ALA A 73 -12.53 13.39 0.57
C ALA A 73 -13.24 14.24 1.64
N ASN A 74 -14.20 15.12 1.24
CA ASN A 74 -14.85 16.04 2.17
C ASN A 74 -15.58 15.33 3.33
N VAL A 75 -16.19 14.19 3.02
CA VAL A 75 -16.87 13.31 3.99
C VAL A 75 -16.09 12.01 4.19
N ALA A 76 -15.53 11.43 3.11
CA ALA A 76 -14.80 10.16 3.11
C ALA A 76 -15.62 9.07 3.84
N ASP A 77 -15.05 8.42 4.84
CA ASP A 77 -15.74 7.44 5.68
C ASP A 77 -16.43 8.07 6.90
N ASP A 78 -16.35 9.39 7.04
CA ASP A 78 -16.82 10.10 8.23
C ASP A 78 -16.19 9.55 9.53
N PHE A 79 -14.93 9.10 9.41
CA PHE A 79 -14.20 8.48 10.53
C PHE A 79 -14.03 9.45 11.70
N TYR A 80 -13.95 10.76 11.42
CA TYR A 80 -13.86 11.79 12.45
C TYR A 80 -14.99 11.68 13.48
N HIS A 81 -16.22 11.41 13.04
CA HIS A 81 -17.37 11.25 13.92
C HIS A 81 -17.62 9.80 14.36
N ARG A 82 -17.14 8.81 13.57
CA ARG A 82 -17.47 7.38 13.76
C ARG A 82 -16.32 6.54 14.31
N TYR A 83 -15.18 7.13 14.62
CA TYR A 83 -13.99 6.39 15.07
C TYR A 83 -14.26 5.44 16.25
N ALA A 84 -15.16 5.82 17.16
CA ALA A 84 -15.49 5.00 18.32
C ALA A 84 -16.21 3.69 17.95
N ASP A 85 -17.12 3.75 16.96
CA ASP A 85 -17.78 2.57 16.41
C ASP A 85 -16.82 1.73 15.57
N ASP A 86 -16.00 2.39 14.76
CA ASP A 86 -14.97 1.72 13.95
C ASP A 86 -13.92 1.01 14.82
N ILE A 87 -13.51 1.57 15.97
CA ILE A 87 -12.66 0.88 16.95
C ILE A 87 -13.37 -0.34 17.54
N THR A 88 -14.68 -0.28 17.77
CA THR A 88 -15.42 -1.47 18.19
C THR A 88 -15.32 -2.59 17.15
N LEU A 89 -15.45 -2.28 15.87
CA LEU A 89 -15.24 -3.25 14.79
C LEU A 89 -13.77 -3.78 14.75
N MET A 90 -12.77 -2.93 15.08
CA MET A 90 -11.38 -3.37 15.19
C MET A 90 -11.20 -4.41 16.31
N VAL A 91 -11.84 -4.19 17.46
CA VAL A 91 -11.84 -5.15 18.58
C VAL A 91 -12.52 -6.46 18.17
N GLU A 92 -13.67 -6.38 17.51
CA GLU A 92 -14.40 -7.56 17.00
C GLU A 92 -13.59 -8.33 15.95
N THR A 93 -12.77 -7.61 15.17
CA THR A 93 -11.82 -8.20 14.21
C THR A 93 -10.61 -8.84 14.92
N GLY A 94 -10.37 -8.52 16.20
CA GLY A 94 -9.22 -9.01 16.96
C GLY A 94 -7.91 -8.33 16.58
N LEU A 95 -7.96 -7.09 16.08
CA LEU A 95 -6.75 -6.33 15.74
C LEU A 95 -5.92 -6.06 16.99
N GLN A 96 -4.62 -6.31 16.91
CA GLN A 96 -3.64 -6.04 17.96
C GLN A 96 -2.93 -4.70 17.75
N SER A 97 -2.95 -4.18 16.53
CA SER A 97 -2.42 -2.86 16.21
C SER A 97 -3.28 -2.14 15.17
N PHE A 98 -3.26 -0.82 15.23
CA PHE A 98 -3.95 0.01 14.24
C PHE A 98 -3.04 1.15 13.80
N ARG A 99 -2.83 1.27 12.47
CA ARG A 99 -2.04 2.34 11.88
C ARG A 99 -2.97 3.41 11.32
N PHE A 100 -2.69 4.66 11.66
CA PHE A 100 -3.41 5.83 11.15
C PHE A 100 -2.44 7.00 10.98
N SER A 101 -2.82 8.01 10.22
CA SER A 101 -2.06 9.25 10.12
C SER A 101 -2.75 10.40 10.82
N VAL A 102 -1.99 11.43 11.15
CA VAL A 102 -2.50 12.70 11.69
C VAL A 102 -2.55 13.73 10.58
N SER A 103 -3.71 14.37 10.39
CA SER A 103 -3.84 15.48 9.47
C SER A 103 -3.12 16.71 10.03
N TRP A 104 -2.02 17.11 9.38
CA TRP A 104 -1.24 18.29 9.80
C TRP A 104 -2.10 19.54 9.84
N SER A 105 -2.96 19.74 8.83
CA SER A 105 -3.88 20.89 8.75
C SER A 105 -5.03 20.85 9.75
N ARG A 106 -5.27 19.71 10.44
CA ARG A 106 -6.24 19.60 11.53
C ARG A 106 -5.65 19.99 12.87
N VAL A 107 -4.37 19.70 13.10
CA VAL A 107 -3.71 19.91 14.39
C VAL A 107 -2.90 21.21 14.48
N MET A 108 -2.67 21.86 13.35
CA MET A 108 -1.97 23.14 13.30
C MET A 108 -2.60 24.07 12.26
N ASP A 109 -2.55 25.38 12.53
CA ASP A 109 -2.96 26.46 11.64
C ASP A 109 -1.83 27.46 11.43
N TRP A 110 -1.81 28.17 10.30
CA TRP A 110 -0.78 29.13 9.96
C TRP A 110 -0.97 30.47 10.67
N ASP A 111 0.06 30.93 11.34
CA ASP A 111 0.12 32.27 11.90
C ASP A 111 0.96 33.21 11.02
N PRO A 112 0.34 34.17 10.34
CA PRO A 112 1.04 35.08 9.44
C PRO A 112 1.99 36.06 10.15
N GLU A 113 1.79 36.34 11.46
CA GLU A 113 2.63 37.24 12.20
C GLU A 113 3.99 36.61 12.55
N THR A 114 3.95 35.38 13.03
CA THR A 114 5.16 34.60 13.35
C THR A 114 5.74 33.85 12.17
N ARG A 115 4.98 33.70 11.07
CA ARG A 115 5.28 32.85 9.90
C ARG A 115 5.60 31.41 10.33
N ARG A 116 4.80 30.88 11.25
CA ARG A 116 4.91 29.53 11.81
C ARG A 116 3.53 28.92 11.96
N MET A 117 3.50 27.59 11.89
CA MET A 117 2.30 26.84 12.25
C MET A 117 2.10 26.86 13.77
N GLN A 118 0.87 27.08 14.24
CA GLN A 118 0.48 27.08 15.65
C GLN A 118 -0.48 25.93 15.94
N PRO A 119 -0.46 25.34 17.15
CA PRO A 119 -1.34 24.23 17.51
C PRO A 119 -2.82 24.60 17.41
N ASN A 120 -3.64 23.74 16.81
CA ASN A 120 -5.10 23.78 16.84
C ASN A 120 -5.62 22.81 17.90
N ALA A 121 -6.05 23.34 19.03
CA ALA A 121 -6.46 22.55 20.19
C ALA A 121 -7.63 21.56 19.91
N PRO A 122 -8.71 21.93 19.19
CA PRO A 122 -9.77 20.98 18.86
C PRO A 122 -9.29 19.74 18.08
N GLY A 123 -8.41 19.96 17.10
CA GLY A 123 -7.82 18.85 16.34
C GLY A 123 -6.97 17.91 17.21
N LEU A 124 -6.20 18.46 18.15
CA LEU A 124 -5.43 17.65 19.11
C LEU A 124 -6.36 16.85 20.03
N VAL A 125 -7.48 17.42 20.48
CA VAL A 125 -8.48 16.74 21.32
C VAL A 125 -9.05 15.50 20.62
N PHE A 126 -9.35 15.60 19.33
CA PHE A 126 -9.79 14.45 18.53
C PHE A 126 -8.79 13.30 18.57
N TYR A 127 -7.50 13.57 18.27
CA TYR A 127 -6.49 12.51 18.26
C TYR A 127 -6.16 11.98 19.67
N HIS A 128 -6.29 12.80 20.73
CA HIS A 128 -6.23 12.28 22.10
C HIS A 128 -7.34 11.27 22.37
N ALA A 129 -8.59 11.58 21.99
CA ALA A 129 -9.73 10.69 22.18
C ALA A 129 -9.60 9.40 21.36
N LEU A 130 -9.14 9.49 20.10
CA LEU A 130 -8.85 8.34 19.27
C LEU A 130 -7.79 7.42 19.89
N LEU A 131 -6.67 7.98 20.34
CA LEU A 131 -5.57 7.25 20.97
C LEU A 131 -5.98 6.61 22.29
N ASP A 132 -6.73 7.34 23.14
CA ASP A 132 -7.23 6.82 24.41
C ASP A 132 -8.12 5.61 24.16
N LYS A 133 -9.03 5.72 23.18
CA LYS A 133 -9.93 4.62 22.82
C LYS A 133 -9.18 3.38 22.29
N LEU A 134 -8.13 3.56 21.49
CA LEU A 134 -7.28 2.45 21.02
C LEU A 134 -6.57 1.77 22.20
N VAL A 135 -5.90 2.55 23.05
CA VAL A 135 -5.14 2.03 24.19
C VAL A 135 -6.05 1.35 25.21
N GLU A 136 -7.22 1.93 25.52
CA GLU A 136 -8.24 1.33 26.40
C GLU A 136 -8.70 -0.04 25.92
N ASN A 137 -8.72 -0.27 24.61
CA ASN A 137 -9.10 -1.55 24.01
C ASN A 137 -7.91 -2.47 23.70
N GLY A 138 -6.71 -2.13 24.15
CA GLY A 138 -5.51 -2.97 23.99
C GLY A 138 -4.95 -3.00 22.57
N ILE A 139 -5.34 -2.03 21.70
CA ILE A 139 -4.84 -1.90 20.33
C ILE A 139 -3.62 -1.00 20.35
N SER A 140 -2.47 -1.53 19.89
CA SER A 140 -1.20 -0.79 19.80
C SER A 140 -1.25 0.27 18.71
N PRO A 141 -1.08 1.57 19.02
CA PRO A 141 -1.12 2.63 18.02
C PRO A 141 0.17 2.69 17.19
N ILE A 142 0.02 2.74 15.86
CA ILE A 142 1.07 3.04 14.88
C ILE A 142 0.71 4.37 14.24
N LEU A 143 1.43 5.45 14.59
CA LEU A 143 1.09 6.81 14.16
C LEU A 143 2.01 7.28 13.04
N THR A 144 1.41 7.67 11.92
CA THR A 144 2.08 8.28 10.78
C THR A 144 1.95 9.80 10.86
N LEU A 145 3.10 10.51 10.88
CA LEU A 145 3.13 11.97 10.95
C LEU A 145 2.64 12.61 9.64
N TYR A 146 3.10 12.11 8.49
CA TYR A 146 2.77 12.69 7.19
C TYR A 146 2.33 11.64 6.19
N HIS A 147 1.08 11.77 5.72
CA HIS A 147 0.48 10.93 4.69
C HIS A 147 -0.07 11.78 3.55
N TRP A 148 0.81 12.64 2.97
CA TRP A 148 0.67 13.42 1.76
C TRP A 148 -0.15 14.73 1.87
N ASP A 149 -0.76 14.98 3.01
CA ASP A 149 -1.71 16.07 3.26
C ASP A 149 -1.04 17.35 3.85
N LEU A 150 -0.08 17.91 3.11
CA LEU A 150 0.57 19.17 3.48
C LEU A 150 -0.46 20.31 3.58
N PRO A 151 -0.47 21.12 4.69
CA PRO A 151 -1.39 22.25 4.79
C PRO A 151 -1.21 23.24 3.63
N THR A 152 -2.31 23.60 2.97
CA THR A 152 -2.31 24.56 1.84
C THR A 152 -1.70 25.90 2.23
N GLN A 153 -2.01 26.39 3.42
CA GLN A 153 -1.45 27.65 3.92
C GLN A 153 0.08 27.58 3.99
N LEU A 154 0.61 26.53 4.62
CA LEU A 154 2.07 26.33 4.70
C LEU A 154 2.68 26.20 3.29
N HIS A 155 2.02 25.45 2.40
CA HIS A 155 2.47 25.31 1.01
C HIS A 155 2.59 26.67 0.31
N ASN A 156 1.56 27.51 0.40
CA ASN A 156 1.46 28.77 -0.34
C ASN A 156 2.29 29.91 0.26
N GLU A 157 2.45 29.95 1.57
CA GLU A 157 3.17 31.02 2.28
C GLU A 157 4.69 30.89 2.18
N LEU A 158 5.21 29.72 1.83
CA LEU A 158 6.61 29.48 1.59
C LEU A 158 7.00 29.83 0.13
N THR A 159 8.18 30.42 -0.06
CA THR A 159 8.73 30.72 -1.39
C THR A 159 10.17 30.22 -1.48
N PRO A 160 10.50 29.24 -2.34
CA PRO A 160 9.57 28.45 -3.17
C PRO A 160 8.58 27.61 -2.33
N GLN A 161 7.49 27.14 -2.95
CA GLN A 161 6.35 26.54 -2.24
C GLN A 161 6.64 25.16 -1.65
N GLY A 162 6.04 24.92 -0.49
CA GLY A 162 5.96 23.59 0.13
C GLY A 162 7.31 22.88 0.27
N TRP A 163 7.40 21.64 -0.17
CA TRP A 163 8.62 20.81 -0.08
C TRP A 163 9.81 21.33 -0.91
N LEU A 164 9.61 22.34 -1.77
CA LEU A 164 10.72 23.03 -2.46
C LEU A 164 11.41 24.05 -1.58
N ASN A 165 10.78 24.50 -0.51
CA ASN A 165 11.35 25.49 0.40
C ASN A 165 12.44 24.90 1.30
N PRO A 166 13.56 25.58 1.52
CA PRO A 166 14.59 25.11 2.45
C PRO A 166 14.11 25.02 3.91
N ASP A 167 13.19 25.90 4.34
CA ASP A 167 12.71 25.96 5.72
C ASP A 167 11.65 24.90 6.04
N ILE A 168 11.17 24.14 5.03
CA ILE A 168 10.13 23.12 5.24
C ILE A 168 10.55 22.03 6.23
N THR A 169 11.85 21.74 6.28
CA THR A 169 12.41 20.79 7.26
C THR A 169 12.17 21.25 8.70
N ASP A 170 12.38 22.55 8.98
CA ASP A 170 12.14 23.11 10.31
C ASP A 170 10.65 23.10 10.69
N HIS A 171 9.77 23.37 9.72
CA HIS A 171 8.33 23.27 9.93
C HIS A 171 7.91 21.83 10.22
N PHE A 172 8.46 20.85 9.50
CA PHE A 172 8.17 19.43 9.75
C PHE A 172 8.68 18.98 11.12
N VAL A 173 9.87 19.42 11.53
CA VAL A 173 10.41 19.12 12.87
C VAL A 173 9.57 19.78 13.97
N GLN A 174 9.07 21.02 13.74
CA GLN A 174 8.14 21.68 14.65
C GLN A 174 6.85 20.87 14.83
N TYR A 175 6.22 20.46 13.72
CA TYR A 175 5.03 19.62 13.71
C TYR A 175 5.26 18.27 14.42
N SER A 176 6.34 17.59 14.07
CA SER A 176 6.71 16.31 14.71
C SER A 176 6.91 16.47 16.21
N THR A 177 7.57 17.56 16.62
CA THR A 177 7.82 17.88 18.04
C THR A 177 6.52 18.09 18.81
N LEU A 178 5.54 18.78 18.20
CA LEU A 178 4.20 18.93 18.79
C LEU A 178 3.59 17.57 19.09
N LEU A 179 3.53 16.70 18.06
CA LEU A 179 2.88 15.38 18.20
C LEU A 179 3.63 14.46 19.17
N TYR A 180 4.97 14.54 19.21
CA TYR A 180 5.76 13.79 20.19
C TYR A 180 5.47 14.20 21.63
N ASN A 181 5.28 15.51 21.87
CA ASN A 181 4.93 16.01 23.20
C ASN A 181 3.49 15.63 23.59
N GLU A 182 2.54 15.72 22.66
CA GLU A 182 1.13 15.41 22.93
C GLU A 182 0.89 13.90 23.11
N PHE A 183 1.49 13.07 22.25
CA PHE A 183 1.12 11.66 22.13
C PHE A 183 2.23 10.67 22.53
N GLY A 184 3.40 11.15 22.91
CA GLY A 184 4.61 10.33 23.17
C GLY A 184 4.42 9.23 24.21
N GLY A 185 3.52 9.43 25.17
CA GLY A 185 3.21 8.45 26.22
C GLY A 185 2.27 7.32 25.77
N LYS A 186 1.65 7.41 24.59
CA LYS A 186 0.59 6.49 24.12
C LYS A 186 0.97 5.68 22.90
N VAL A 187 1.83 6.21 22.01
CA VAL A 187 2.14 5.64 20.70
C VAL A 187 3.31 4.67 20.78
N ASP A 188 3.13 3.46 20.24
CA ASP A 188 4.15 2.41 20.25
C ASP A 188 5.09 2.49 19.03
N PHE A 189 4.55 2.82 17.87
CA PHE A 189 5.32 2.95 16.63
C PHE A 189 5.04 4.29 15.96
N TRP A 190 6.09 4.98 15.61
CA TRP A 190 6.06 6.27 14.93
C TRP A 190 6.58 6.15 13.51
N THR A 191 5.88 6.75 12.57
CA THR A 191 6.30 6.84 11.18
C THR A 191 6.40 8.30 10.79
N THR A 192 7.55 8.73 10.28
CA THR A 192 7.72 10.12 9.83
C THR A 192 6.95 10.41 8.56
N PHE A 193 7.16 9.61 7.53
CA PHE A 193 6.50 9.73 6.23
C PHE A 193 5.91 8.40 5.79
N ASN A 194 4.76 8.46 5.12
CA ASN A 194 4.27 7.37 4.31
C ASN A 194 4.74 7.53 2.87
N GLU A 195 5.40 6.49 2.33
CA GLU A 195 5.72 6.34 0.92
C GLU A 195 6.30 7.59 0.23
N PRO A 196 7.47 8.06 0.65
CA PRO A 196 8.01 9.27 0.06
C PRO A 196 8.26 9.15 -1.45
N LEU A 197 8.55 7.95 -1.98
CA LEU A 197 8.62 7.73 -3.43
C LEU A 197 7.34 8.17 -4.13
N SER A 198 6.17 7.76 -3.59
CA SER A 198 4.88 8.01 -4.22
C SER A 198 4.57 9.49 -4.31
N PHE A 199 4.55 10.22 -3.20
CA PHE A 199 4.17 11.64 -3.27
C PHE A 199 5.23 12.51 -3.94
N VAL A 200 6.52 12.14 -3.86
CA VAL A 200 7.60 12.89 -4.52
C VAL A 200 7.56 12.68 -6.03
N VAL A 201 7.45 11.45 -6.51
CA VAL A 201 7.40 11.18 -7.95
C VAL A 201 6.09 11.68 -8.55
N TYR A 202 4.95 11.37 -7.93
CA TYR A 202 3.66 11.79 -8.47
C TYR A 202 3.41 13.30 -8.37
N GLY A 203 3.91 13.96 -7.34
CA GLY A 203 3.72 15.39 -7.16
C GLY A 203 4.74 16.28 -7.89
N TYR A 204 5.98 15.79 -8.10
CA TYR A 204 7.10 16.63 -8.59
C TYR A 204 7.81 16.08 -9.84
N ASN A 205 7.33 14.97 -10.41
CA ASN A 205 7.86 14.44 -11.67
C ASN A 205 6.77 14.17 -12.71
N THR A 206 5.64 13.54 -12.32
CA THR A 206 4.55 13.21 -13.25
C THR A 206 3.36 14.16 -13.17
N GLY A 207 3.21 14.91 -12.08
CA GLY A 207 2.09 15.83 -11.85
C GLY A 207 0.74 15.16 -11.54
N LEU A 208 0.73 13.86 -11.26
CA LEU A 208 -0.50 13.10 -11.00
C LEU A 208 -1.09 13.37 -9.61
N HIS A 209 -0.28 13.82 -8.66
CA HIS A 209 -0.67 14.22 -7.31
C HIS A 209 -0.31 15.69 -7.06
N PRO A 210 -0.86 16.33 -6.00
CA PRO A 210 -0.45 17.68 -5.65
C PRO A 210 1.03 17.73 -5.27
N PRO A 211 1.74 18.81 -5.61
CA PRO A 211 1.26 20.06 -6.19
C PRO A 211 1.14 20.06 -7.72
N GLY A 212 1.18 18.93 -8.41
CA GLY A 212 0.95 18.81 -9.85
C GLY A 212 2.11 19.26 -10.74
N LEU A 213 3.34 19.29 -10.18
CA LEU A 213 4.52 19.71 -10.93
C LEU A 213 5.09 18.55 -11.76
N HIS A 214 5.47 18.84 -12.99
CA HIS A 214 5.98 17.85 -13.93
C HIS A 214 7.06 18.42 -14.85
N ASP A 215 7.66 17.57 -15.67
CA ASP A 215 8.64 17.91 -16.72
C ASP A 215 9.91 18.63 -16.20
N SER A 216 10.28 18.42 -14.95
CA SER A 216 11.53 18.95 -14.38
C SER A 216 12.56 17.84 -14.16
N PRO A 217 13.81 18.07 -14.61
CA PRO A 217 14.87 17.09 -14.40
C PRO A 217 15.44 17.06 -12.96
N THR A 218 15.10 18.05 -12.11
CA THR A 218 15.75 18.26 -10.80
C THR A 218 14.80 18.25 -9.61
N LEU A 219 13.57 18.77 -9.73
CA LEU A 219 12.67 18.99 -8.60
C LEU A 219 12.43 17.75 -7.75
N VAL A 220 12.25 16.60 -8.39
CA VAL A 220 12.02 15.32 -7.70
C VAL A 220 13.16 14.96 -6.75
N TYR A 221 14.41 15.23 -7.15
CA TYR A 221 15.61 14.94 -6.33
C TYR A 221 15.81 15.98 -5.21
N GLU A 222 15.50 17.25 -5.49
CA GLU A 222 15.57 18.32 -4.50
C GLU A 222 14.57 18.11 -3.37
N VAL A 223 13.33 17.73 -3.72
CA VAL A 223 12.28 17.41 -2.74
C VAL A 223 12.64 16.17 -1.94
N ALA A 224 13.06 15.09 -2.59
CA ALA A 224 13.45 13.86 -1.91
C ALA A 224 14.58 14.08 -0.91
N HIS A 225 15.56 14.93 -1.25
CA HIS A 225 16.66 15.27 -0.34
C HIS A 225 16.15 15.96 0.94
N LYS A 226 15.22 16.92 0.81
CA LYS A 226 14.62 17.59 1.96
C LYS A 226 13.75 16.67 2.80
N VAL A 227 13.00 15.76 2.16
CA VAL A 227 12.19 14.75 2.86
C VAL A 227 13.07 13.82 3.70
N LEU A 228 14.18 13.33 3.14
CA LEU A 228 15.15 12.51 3.90
C LEU A 228 15.78 13.27 5.07
N LEU A 229 16.13 14.55 4.89
CA LEU A 229 16.64 15.39 5.98
C LEU A 229 15.57 15.67 7.04
N SER A 230 14.34 15.94 6.62
CA SER A 230 13.20 16.14 7.53
C SER A 230 12.94 14.89 8.38
N HIS A 231 13.02 13.71 7.75
CA HIS A 231 12.97 12.44 8.47
C HIS A 231 14.08 12.34 9.52
N ALA A 232 15.32 12.54 9.12
CA ALA A 232 16.48 12.37 9.99
C ALA A 232 16.44 13.30 11.22
N TYR A 233 16.09 14.58 11.01
CA TYR A 233 15.97 15.55 12.11
C TYR A 233 14.75 15.28 12.99
N ALA A 234 13.63 14.81 12.45
CA ALA A 234 12.48 14.37 13.25
C ALA A 234 12.83 13.15 14.11
N VAL A 235 13.59 12.19 13.58
CA VAL A 235 14.11 11.04 14.38
C VAL A 235 15.09 11.50 15.46
N GLN A 236 15.96 12.44 15.16
CA GLN A 236 16.86 13.03 16.16
C GLN A 236 16.07 13.65 17.32
N LYS A 237 15.02 14.43 17.01
CA LYS A 237 14.14 15.04 18.01
C LYS A 237 13.35 13.99 18.80
N PHE A 238 12.86 12.94 18.13
CA PHE A 238 12.22 11.79 18.78
C PHE A 238 13.14 11.16 19.84
N ARG A 239 14.40 10.89 19.50
CA ARG A 239 15.38 10.28 20.42
C ARG A 239 15.72 11.19 21.60
N GLU A 240 15.82 12.51 21.37
CA GLU A 240 15.99 13.50 22.41
C GLU A 240 14.83 13.46 23.41
N LEU A 241 13.58 13.52 22.93
CA LEU A 241 12.39 13.51 23.77
C LEU A 241 12.16 12.14 24.46
N LYS A 242 12.53 11.05 23.80
CA LYS A 242 12.50 9.70 24.41
C LYS A 242 13.51 9.59 25.57
N SER A 243 14.72 10.09 25.38
CA SER A 243 15.74 10.12 26.45
C SER A 243 15.34 11.08 27.58
N GLY A 244 14.58 12.13 27.30
CA GLY A 244 14.00 13.06 28.26
C GLY A 244 12.75 12.53 28.99
N GLY A 245 12.25 11.33 28.65
CA GLY A 245 11.08 10.69 29.28
C GLY A 245 9.73 11.23 28.81
N VAL A 246 9.68 12.06 27.76
CA VAL A 246 8.43 12.54 27.13
C VAL A 246 7.79 11.41 26.30
N ILE A 247 8.61 10.67 25.56
CA ILE A 247 8.18 9.52 24.77
C ILE A 247 8.44 8.24 25.56
N GLN A 248 7.46 7.33 25.56
CA GLN A 248 7.56 6.08 26.31
C GLN A 248 8.76 5.23 25.85
N PRO A 249 9.42 4.49 26.78
CA PRO A 249 10.68 3.78 26.48
C PRO A 249 10.55 2.71 25.38
N LYS A 250 9.39 2.06 25.25
CA LYS A 250 9.15 1.02 24.25
C LYS A 250 8.89 1.56 22.85
N ALA A 251 8.60 2.85 22.71
CA ALA A 251 8.27 3.45 21.42
C ALA A 251 9.43 3.33 20.43
N ARG A 252 9.12 3.05 19.18
CA ARG A 252 10.06 2.92 18.06
C ARG A 252 9.66 3.83 16.92
N ILE A 253 10.63 4.25 16.10
CA ILE A 253 10.41 5.15 14.98
C ILE A 253 11.05 4.61 13.70
N GLY A 254 10.38 4.87 12.56
CA GLY A 254 10.88 4.56 11.22
C GLY A 254 10.30 5.51 10.17
N ILE A 255 10.49 5.12 8.93
CA ILE A 255 9.86 5.70 7.74
C ILE A 255 9.24 4.56 6.95
N VAL A 256 8.00 4.73 6.48
CA VAL A 256 7.36 3.72 5.64
C VAL A 256 7.82 3.89 4.20
N LEU A 257 8.47 2.86 3.69
CA LEU A 257 8.92 2.78 2.30
C LEU A 257 8.01 1.84 1.51
N ASN A 258 7.53 2.31 0.37
CA ASN A 258 6.88 1.43 -0.59
C ASN A 258 7.92 0.77 -1.50
N ALA A 259 7.77 -0.51 -1.70
CA ALA A 259 8.61 -1.25 -2.64
C ALA A 259 7.82 -2.34 -3.33
N ASN A 260 7.90 -2.35 -4.65
CA ASN A 260 7.43 -3.44 -5.48
C ASN A 260 8.59 -4.37 -5.80
N GLN A 261 8.29 -5.66 -6.00
CA GLN A 261 9.33 -6.60 -6.44
C GLN A 261 9.44 -6.56 -7.96
N PHE A 262 10.65 -6.36 -8.42
CA PHE A 262 10.97 -6.40 -9.84
C PHE A 262 11.71 -7.70 -10.21
N TYR A 263 11.40 -8.19 -11.40
CA TYR A 263 12.01 -9.37 -12.00
C TYR A 263 12.48 -9.02 -13.41
N PRO A 264 13.61 -9.55 -13.91
CA PRO A 264 13.99 -9.35 -15.29
C PRO A 264 12.95 -9.97 -16.22
N LEU A 265 12.59 -9.27 -17.31
CA LEU A 265 11.67 -9.79 -18.31
C LEU A 265 12.22 -11.08 -18.93
N ASP A 266 13.51 -11.09 -19.23
CA ASP A 266 14.30 -12.27 -19.59
C ASP A 266 15.50 -12.39 -18.65
N ALA A 267 15.47 -13.38 -17.75
CA ALA A 267 16.56 -13.63 -16.79
C ALA A 267 17.88 -14.06 -17.45
N SER A 268 17.86 -14.47 -18.73
CA SER A 268 19.06 -14.78 -19.51
C SER A 268 19.67 -13.55 -20.21
N ASN A 269 18.93 -12.43 -20.25
CA ASN A 269 19.39 -11.18 -20.82
C ASN A 269 20.07 -10.30 -19.75
N PRO A 270 21.39 -10.07 -19.81
CA PRO A 270 22.09 -9.25 -18.82
C PRO A 270 21.54 -7.83 -18.70
N LYS A 271 21.02 -7.23 -19.79
CA LYS A 271 20.44 -5.88 -19.76
C LYS A 271 19.16 -5.84 -18.92
N ASP A 272 18.31 -6.87 -18.98
CA ASP A 272 17.09 -6.94 -18.17
C ASP A 272 17.43 -7.15 -16.69
N VAL A 273 18.48 -7.92 -16.39
CA VAL A 273 18.99 -8.09 -15.02
C VAL A 273 19.51 -6.76 -14.47
N GLU A 274 20.34 -6.03 -15.23
CA GLU A 274 20.83 -4.70 -14.84
C GLU A 274 19.70 -3.69 -14.69
N ALA A 275 18.72 -3.69 -15.60
CA ALA A 275 17.53 -2.83 -15.52
C ALA A 275 16.71 -3.11 -14.26
N THR A 276 16.58 -4.39 -13.88
CA THR A 276 15.88 -4.80 -12.66
C THR A 276 16.59 -4.29 -11.39
N GLU A 277 17.91 -4.48 -11.30
CA GLU A 277 18.67 -3.94 -10.17
C GLU A 277 18.60 -2.41 -10.10
N ARG A 278 18.66 -1.75 -11.24
CA ARG A 278 18.53 -0.31 -11.36
C ARG A 278 17.15 0.15 -10.86
N ALA A 279 16.08 -0.50 -11.29
CA ALA A 279 14.72 -0.20 -10.83
C ALA A 279 14.59 -0.34 -9.30
N MET A 280 15.08 -1.44 -8.71
CA MET A 280 15.10 -1.65 -7.26
C MET A 280 15.88 -0.53 -6.54
N ASN A 281 17.00 -0.08 -7.09
CA ASN A 281 17.78 0.99 -6.48
C ASN A 281 17.12 2.38 -6.63
N PHE A 282 16.45 2.67 -7.75
CA PHE A 282 15.76 3.95 -7.97
C PHE A 282 14.48 4.07 -7.13
N GLU A 283 13.75 2.98 -6.94
CA GLU A 283 12.49 3.03 -6.20
C GLU A 283 12.67 2.75 -4.71
N PHE A 284 13.36 1.69 -4.34
CA PHE A 284 13.53 1.30 -2.95
C PHE A 284 14.87 1.76 -2.36
N GLY A 285 15.96 1.51 -3.08
CA GLY A 285 17.30 1.89 -2.65
C GLY A 285 17.49 3.39 -2.43
N TRP A 286 16.83 4.22 -3.22
CA TRP A 286 16.85 5.68 -3.11
C TRP A 286 16.54 6.18 -1.70
N TRP A 287 15.61 5.50 -1.03
CA TRP A 287 15.14 5.84 0.31
C TRP A 287 15.83 5.03 1.41
N LEU A 288 16.08 3.74 1.18
CA LEU A 288 16.62 2.85 2.20
C LEU A 288 18.14 2.98 2.35
N LEU A 289 18.90 3.13 1.25
CA LEU A 289 20.37 3.21 1.35
C LEU A 289 20.86 4.44 2.10
N PRO A 290 20.30 5.66 1.95
CA PRO A 290 20.69 6.78 2.78
C PRO A 290 20.55 6.52 4.28
N LEU A 291 19.52 5.78 4.70
CA LEU A 291 19.32 5.42 6.10
C LEU A 291 20.36 4.42 6.62
N THR A 292 20.83 3.50 5.77
CA THR A 292 21.77 2.45 6.17
C THR A 292 23.24 2.84 5.93
N THR A 293 23.52 3.63 4.91
CA THR A 293 24.90 3.96 4.50
C THR A 293 25.26 5.43 4.71
N GLY A 294 24.29 6.34 4.69
CA GLY A 294 24.46 7.80 4.72
C GLY A 294 24.58 8.43 3.32
N ASP A 295 24.41 7.68 2.23
CA ASP A 295 24.42 8.22 0.87
C ASP A 295 23.48 7.44 -0.07
N TYR A 296 23.18 8.03 -1.21
CA TYR A 296 22.35 7.48 -2.27
C TYR A 296 22.99 6.27 -2.96
N PRO A 297 22.17 5.41 -3.63
CA PRO A 297 22.69 4.31 -4.44
C PRO A 297 23.72 4.77 -5.46
N PRO A 298 24.84 4.04 -5.65
CA PRO A 298 25.86 4.38 -6.64
C PRO A 298 25.31 4.57 -8.05
N VAL A 299 24.37 3.72 -8.49
CA VAL A 299 23.76 3.82 -9.81
C VAL A 299 22.95 5.12 -9.99
N MET A 300 22.36 5.66 -8.92
CA MET A 300 21.72 6.98 -8.96
C MET A 300 22.75 8.11 -9.07
N ARG A 301 23.86 8.01 -8.31
CA ARG A 301 24.98 8.98 -8.45
C ARG A 301 25.52 9.02 -9.88
N GLU A 302 25.62 7.87 -10.53
CA GLU A 302 26.11 7.77 -11.91
C GLU A 302 25.10 8.37 -12.92
N ARG A 303 23.83 7.97 -12.85
CA ARG A 303 22.84 8.32 -13.88
C ARG A 303 22.26 9.72 -13.72
N VAL A 304 22.02 10.14 -12.49
CA VAL A 304 21.48 11.47 -12.18
C VAL A 304 22.57 12.54 -12.18
N GLY A 305 23.80 12.18 -11.81
CA GLY A 305 24.95 13.08 -11.81
C GLY A 305 24.79 14.24 -10.82
N ASP A 306 25.13 15.46 -11.27
CA ASP A 306 25.10 16.68 -10.43
C ASP A 306 23.68 17.15 -10.08
N ARG A 307 22.64 16.61 -10.70
CA ARG A 307 21.24 16.89 -10.34
C ARG A 307 20.81 16.20 -9.04
N LEU A 308 21.54 15.16 -8.61
CA LEU A 308 21.31 14.48 -7.33
C LEU A 308 22.06 15.23 -6.21
N PRO A 309 21.36 15.86 -5.26
CA PRO A 309 22.00 16.60 -4.18
C PRO A 309 22.98 15.74 -3.38
N ARG A 310 23.96 16.37 -2.73
CA ARG A 310 24.92 15.69 -1.85
C ARG A 310 24.62 16.03 -0.39
N PHE A 311 24.67 15.02 0.45
CA PHE A 311 24.63 15.23 1.89
C PHE A 311 25.97 15.81 2.37
N THR A 312 25.93 16.77 3.29
CA THR A 312 27.13 17.15 4.04
C THR A 312 27.54 16.01 4.98
N VAL A 313 28.74 16.10 5.55
CA VAL A 313 29.21 15.08 6.52
C VAL A 313 28.26 15.00 7.72
N GLU A 314 27.79 16.15 8.20
CA GLU A 314 26.86 16.26 9.32
C GLU A 314 25.48 15.69 8.98
N GLN A 315 24.96 16.01 7.80
CA GLN A 315 23.69 15.47 7.30
C GLN A 315 23.74 13.96 7.14
N ALA A 316 24.81 13.43 6.54
CA ALA A 316 25.03 11.99 6.39
C ALA A 316 25.10 11.27 7.76
N ALA A 317 25.73 11.92 8.75
CA ALA A 317 25.85 11.36 10.10
C ALA A 317 24.50 11.31 10.85
N VAL A 318 23.62 12.32 10.67
CA VAL A 318 22.27 12.30 11.27
C VAL A 318 21.35 11.33 10.54
N LEU A 319 21.49 11.21 9.22
CA LEU A 319 20.66 10.36 8.38
C LEU A 319 20.95 8.87 8.58
N LYS A 320 22.24 8.51 8.67
CA LYS A 320 22.66 7.12 8.88
C LYS A 320 22.17 6.58 10.22
N GLY A 321 21.38 5.51 10.20
CA GLY A 321 20.79 4.89 11.38
C GLY A 321 19.61 5.67 11.95
N SER A 322 18.95 6.55 11.16
CA SER A 322 17.75 7.29 11.59
C SER A 322 16.49 6.42 11.56
N TYR A 323 16.56 5.22 12.11
CA TYR A 323 15.44 4.30 12.29
C TYR A 323 15.68 3.38 13.50
N ASP A 324 14.61 2.92 14.11
CA ASP A 324 14.60 1.85 15.11
C ASP A 324 13.96 0.58 14.55
N VAL A 325 13.17 0.70 13.48
CA VAL A 325 12.47 -0.38 12.79
C VAL A 325 12.30 -0.02 11.31
N PHE A 326 12.52 -0.98 10.42
CA PHE A 326 12.16 -0.83 9.01
C PHE A 326 10.66 -1.00 8.82
N MET A 327 10.08 -0.20 7.95
CA MET A 327 8.65 -0.23 7.66
C MET A 327 8.41 -0.34 6.15
N LEU A 328 7.55 -1.29 5.73
CA LEU A 328 7.38 -1.67 4.34
C LEU A 328 5.91 -1.71 3.94
N ASN A 329 5.58 -1.00 2.85
CA ASN A 329 4.36 -1.19 2.07
C ASN A 329 4.69 -1.98 0.79
N HIS A 330 3.85 -2.97 0.46
CA HIS A 330 4.04 -3.77 -0.75
C HIS A 330 2.71 -4.23 -1.33
N TYR A 331 2.53 -4.07 -2.65
CA TYR A 331 1.26 -4.38 -3.31
C TYR A 331 1.39 -5.31 -4.50
N TYR A 332 2.42 -5.16 -5.35
CA TYR A 332 2.53 -5.89 -6.62
C TYR A 332 3.97 -6.18 -7.04
N SER A 333 4.10 -6.93 -8.12
CA SER A 333 5.39 -7.20 -8.78
C SER A 333 5.30 -6.89 -10.26
N ARG A 334 6.46 -6.58 -10.89
CA ARG A 334 6.57 -6.30 -12.32
C ARG A 334 7.74 -7.04 -12.94
N ALA A 335 7.61 -7.37 -14.22
CA ALA A 335 8.75 -7.75 -15.04
C ALA A 335 9.32 -6.49 -15.71
N ILE A 336 10.67 -6.40 -15.72
CA ILE A 336 11.41 -5.22 -16.11
C ILE A 336 12.29 -5.52 -17.32
N THR A 337 12.29 -4.60 -18.28
CA THR A 337 13.30 -4.54 -19.33
C THR A 337 13.88 -3.13 -19.43
N ASP A 338 15.04 -2.98 -20.07
CA ASP A 338 15.59 -1.66 -20.38
C ASP A 338 14.69 -0.92 -21.36
N CYS A 339 14.49 0.39 -21.19
CA CYS A 339 13.63 1.17 -22.07
C CYS A 339 14.14 1.25 -23.53
N ASP A 340 15.42 0.98 -23.77
CA ASP A 340 16.02 0.86 -25.12
C ASP A 340 15.92 -0.56 -25.70
N SER A 341 15.32 -1.51 -24.97
CA SER A 341 15.13 -2.88 -25.44
C SER A 341 14.11 -2.95 -26.57
N GLU A 342 14.31 -3.84 -27.54
CA GLU A 342 13.31 -4.16 -28.55
C GLU A 342 12.00 -4.74 -27.95
N ALA A 343 12.08 -5.32 -26.75
CA ALA A 343 10.95 -5.84 -25.99
C ALA A 343 10.22 -4.75 -25.19
N SER A 344 10.71 -3.51 -25.14
CA SER A 344 10.09 -2.43 -24.39
C SER A 344 8.81 -1.94 -25.03
N ASN A 345 7.74 -1.85 -24.21
CA ASN A 345 6.49 -1.18 -24.58
C ASN A 345 6.58 0.34 -24.38
N THR A 346 7.58 0.81 -23.60
CA THR A 346 7.74 2.21 -23.20
C THR A 346 9.14 2.70 -23.57
N PRO A 347 9.31 3.27 -24.79
CA PRO A 347 10.62 3.79 -25.20
C PRO A 347 11.15 4.86 -24.24
N CYS A 348 12.44 4.95 -24.05
CA CYS A 348 13.08 5.92 -23.15
C CYS A 348 12.64 7.37 -23.41
N SER A 349 12.37 7.72 -24.68
CA SER A 349 11.90 9.06 -25.05
C SER A 349 10.47 9.39 -24.61
N SER A 350 9.67 8.39 -24.23
CA SER A 350 8.30 8.57 -23.71
C SER A 350 8.24 8.64 -22.19
N LEU A 351 9.35 8.35 -21.50
CA LEU A 351 9.43 8.45 -20.05
C LEU A 351 9.49 9.91 -19.61
N HIS A 352 8.89 10.20 -18.44
CA HIS A 352 8.97 11.54 -17.85
C HIS A 352 10.42 11.96 -17.62
N VAL A 353 10.72 13.21 -17.95
CA VAL A 353 12.03 13.83 -17.72
C VAL A 353 12.37 13.79 -16.23
N GLY A 354 13.62 13.56 -15.90
CA GLY A 354 14.06 13.35 -14.52
C GLY A 354 13.95 11.88 -14.13
N PHE A 355 13.20 11.56 -13.08
CA PHE A 355 13.17 10.23 -12.48
C PHE A 355 12.89 9.10 -13.48
N GLY A 356 11.88 9.27 -14.36
CA GLY A 356 11.52 8.26 -15.34
C GLY A 356 12.66 7.92 -16.30
N GLN A 357 13.25 8.95 -16.93
CA GLN A 357 14.37 8.79 -17.88
C GLN A 357 15.66 8.34 -17.18
N ASP A 358 15.91 8.81 -15.96
CA ASP A 358 17.08 8.41 -15.19
C ASP A 358 16.99 6.94 -14.73
N LYS A 359 15.82 6.48 -14.31
CA LYS A 359 15.54 5.05 -14.06
C LYS A 359 15.68 4.24 -15.35
N GLY A 360 15.13 4.74 -16.46
CA GLY A 360 15.34 4.22 -17.81
C GLY A 360 14.92 2.76 -18.00
N VAL A 361 13.75 2.40 -17.46
CA VAL A 361 13.21 1.04 -17.57
C VAL A 361 11.76 1.07 -18.05
N ASP A 362 11.32 0.00 -18.67
CA ASP A 362 9.93 -0.34 -18.88
C ASP A 362 9.46 -1.32 -17.80
N ASP A 363 8.51 -0.88 -16.99
CA ASP A 363 7.87 -1.61 -15.90
C ASP A 363 6.41 -1.96 -16.17
N THR A 364 6.00 -1.94 -17.44
CA THR A 364 4.62 -2.26 -17.84
C THR A 364 4.34 -3.75 -17.98
N HIS A 365 5.38 -4.58 -18.01
CA HIS A 365 5.26 -6.03 -18.17
C HIS A 365 4.80 -6.71 -16.87
N ILE A 366 3.94 -7.71 -17.04
CA ILE A 366 3.39 -8.49 -15.93
C ILE A 366 4.26 -9.73 -15.70
N VAL A 367 4.57 -10.03 -14.45
CA VAL A 367 5.25 -11.29 -14.08
C VAL A 367 4.32 -12.47 -14.45
N PRO A 368 4.81 -13.47 -15.19
CA PRO A 368 4.00 -14.64 -15.51
C PRO A 368 3.42 -15.32 -14.27
N GLY A 369 2.12 -15.61 -14.30
CA GLY A 369 1.38 -16.20 -13.17
C GLY A 369 0.84 -15.17 -12.16
N SER A 370 1.02 -13.86 -12.41
CA SER A 370 0.36 -12.83 -11.62
C SER A 370 -1.16 -12.84 -11.82
N ARG A 371 -1.90 -12.51 -10.75
CA ARG A 371 -3.34 -12.25 -10.81
C ARG A 371 -3.58 -10.75 -11.01
N PRO A 372 -4.30 -10.32 -12.07
CA PRO A 372 -4.62 -8.91 -12.28
C PRO A 372 -5.67 -8.42 -11.28
N GLY A 373 -5.66 -7.12 -11.02
CA GLY A 373 -6.73 -6.46 -10.26
C GLY A 373 -8.07 -6.50 -11.00
N LEU A 374 -9.16 -6.37 -10.25
CA LEU A 374 -10.51 -6.53 -10.75
C LEU A 374 -11.07 -5.23 -11.33
N GLN A 375 -12.03 -5.38 -12.25
CA GLN A 375 -12.91 -4.30 -12.68
C GLN A 375 -14.06 -4.15 -11.67
N ASP A 376 -14.57 -2.93 -11.54
CA ASP A 376 -15.81 -2.69 -10.79
C ASP A 376 -17.05 -3.22 -11.56
N SER A 377 -18.21 -3.16 -10.91
CA SER A 377 -19.50 -3.60 -11.50
C SER A 377 -19.92 -2.81 -12.74
N GLN A 378 -19.31 -1.63 -12.97
CA GLN A 378 -19.54 -0.78 -14.13
C GLN A 378 -18.51 -1.01 -15.25
N GLY A 379 -17.54 -1.89 -15.04
CA GLY A 379 -16.47 -2.21 -16.00
C GLY A 379 -15.28 -1.25 -15.97
N ASN A 380 -15.20 -0.33 -14.99
CA ASN A 380 -14.02 0.51 -14.80
C ASN A 380 -12.90 -0.33 -14.20
N ASN A 381 -11.69 -0.14 -14.69
CA ASN A 381 -10.53 -0.88 -14.23
C ASN A 381 -9.53 0.05 -13.53
N TYR A 382 -9.88 0.51 -12.35
CA TYR A 382 -9.01 1.30 -11.47
C TYR A 382 -7.78 0.53 -11.02
N CYS A 383 -7.91 -0.80 -10.94
CA CYS A 383 -6.89 -1.72 -10.41
C CYS A 383 -5.96 -2.32 -11.47
N LYS A 384 -6.01 -1.84 -12.72
CA LYS A 384 -5.25 -2.39 -13.85
C LYS A 384 -3.75 -2.53 -13.59
N SER A 385 -3.18 -1.61 -12.85
CA SER A 385 -1.75 -1.61 -12.50
C SER A 385 -1.40 -2.51 -11.31
N TYR A 386 -2.40 -2.97 -10.55
CA TYR A 386 -2.16 -3.86 -9.41
C TYR A 386 -2.21 -5.32 -9.85
N THR A 387 -1.04 -5.97 -9.95
CA THR A 387 -0.93 -7.38 -10.35
C THR A 387 -0.31 -8.17 -9.21
N ALA A 388 -1.12 -8.97 -8.53
CA ALA A 388 -0.67 -9.74 -7.39
C ALA A 388 0.26 -10.89 -7.80
N PHE A 389 1.44 -10.94 -7.20
CA PHE A 389 2.40 -12.03 -7.31
C PHE A 389 3.00 -12.30 -5.93
N PRO A 390 2.37 -13.15 -5.11
CA PRO A 390 2.75 -13.34 -3.70
C PRO A 390 4.23 -13.64 -3.45
N PRO A 391 4.94 -14.46 -4.28
CA PRO A 391 6.37 -14.69 -4.05
C PRO A 391 7.23 -13.42 -4.05
N GLY A 392 6.78 -12.36 -4.71
CA GLY A 392 7.48 -11.07 -4.72
C GLY A 392 7.56 -10.43 -3.35
N TYR A 393 6.54 -10.62 -2.52
CA TYR A 393 6.55 -10.04 -1.17
C TYR A 393 7.70 -10.59 -0.31
N LEU A 394 7.89 -11.91 -0.31
CA LEU A 394 9.03 -12.53 0.37
C LEU A 394 10.37 -11.98 -0.15
N GLN A 395 10.51 -11.82 -1.48
CA GLN A 395 11.74 -11.29 -2.07
C GLN A 395 12.00 -9.84 -1.66
N THR A 396 10.96 -8.99 -1.62
CA THR A 396 11.09 -7.60 -1.14
C THR A 396 11.50 -7.55 0.33
N ILE A 397 10.89 -8.37 1.19
CA ILE A 397 11.28 -8.49 2.61
C ILE A 397 12.75 -8.92 2.74
N LYS A 398 13.18 -9.91 1.98
CA LYS A 398 14.59 -10.38 1.96
C LYS A 398 15.53 -9.30 1.46
N TRP A 399 15.16 -8.54 0.44
CA TRP A 399 15.96 -7.45 -0.09
C TRP A 399 16.16 -6.33 0.94
N MET A 400 15.10 -5.97 1.69
CA MET A 400 15.15 -4.99 2.77
C MET A 400 16.03 -5.49 3.92
N HIS A 401 15.79 -6.71 4.40
CA HIS A 401 16.54 -7.35 5.48
C HIS A 401 18.05 -7.41 5.17
N ALA A 402 18.42 -7.68 3.92
CA ALA A 402 19.82 -7.74 3.51
C ALA A 402 20.58 -6.40 3.64
N LYS A 403 19.89 -5.25 3.80
CA LYS A 403 20.53 -3.93 3.97
C LYS A 403 20.94 -3.66 5.42
N ASP A 404 20.21 -4.20 6.38
CA ASP A 404 20.58 -4.28 7.80
C ASP A 404 19.90 -5.51 8.44
N PRO A 405 20.62 -6.64 8.53
CA PRO A 405 20.06 -7.85 9.12
C PRO A 405 19.75 -7.78 10.62
N SER A 406 20.19 -6.72 11.30
CA SER A 406 19.88 -6.48 12.72
C SER A 406 18.57 -5.73 12.94
N ALA A 407 18.04 -5.08 11.91
CA ALA A 407 16.81 -4.30 12.00
C ALA A 407 15.57 -5.20 12.00
N GLU A 408 14.66 -4.95 12.93
CA GLU A 408 13.30 -5.51 12.87
C GLU A 408 12.52 -4.87 11.71
N ILE A 409 11.54 -5.59 11.17
CA ILE A 409 10.70 -5.14 10.05
C ILE A 409 9.24 -5.15 10.48
N LEU A 410 8.55 -4.03 10.33
CA LEU A 410 7.10 -3.92 10.46
C LEU A 410 6.49 -3.75 9.06
N LEU A 411 5.62 -4.66 8.67
CA LEU A 411 4.90 -4.59 7.40
C LEU A 411 3.67 -3.71 7.57
N THR A 412 3.70 -2.51 7.00
CA THR A 412 2.80 -1.41 7.32
C THR A 412 1.62 -1.26 6.38
N GLU A 413 1.71 -1.80 5.16
CA GLU A 413 0.58 -1.93 4.25
C GLU A 413 0.80 -3.10 3.28
N ASN A 414 -0.26 -3.88 3.09
CA ASN A 414 -0.39 -4.87 2.03
C ASN A 414 -1.87 -5.12 1.76
N GLY A 415 -2.32 -5.04 0.51
CA GLY A 415 -3.74 -5.10 0.18
C GLY A 415 -4.03 -5.35 -1.29
N TRP A 416 -5.25 -5.83 -1.55
CA TRP A 416 -5.78 -6.11 -2.86
C TRP A 416 -6.61 -4.95 -3.38
N CYS A 417 -6.25 -4.42 -4.53
CA CYS A 417 -7.10 -3.48 -5.24
C CYS A 417 -8.28 -4.24 -5.86
N GLY A 418 -9.42 -4.19 -5.18
CA GLY A 418 -10.65 -4.86 -5.55
C GLY A 418 -11.69 -3.91 -6.16
N ASN A 419 -12.88 -4.45 -6.33
CA ASN A 419 -14.06 -3.77 -6.80
C ASN A 419 -15.06 -3.51 -5.65
N ASP A 420 -16.26 -3.06 -5.99
CA ASP A 420 -17.36 -2.74 -5.09
C ASP A 420 -18.14 -3.96 -4.56
N GLU A 421 -17.64 -5.18 -4.72
CA GLU A 421 -18.27 -6.40 -4.22
C GLU A 421 -17.99 -6.61 -2.73
N VAL A 422 -19.05 -6.91 -1.97
CA VAL A 422 -18.91 -7.35 -0.56
C VAL A 422 -18.28 -8.73 -0.49
N GLU A 423 -18.78 -9.69 -1.31
CA GLU A 423 -18.28 -11.08 -1.36
C GLU A 423 -17.03 -11.21 -2.24
N ASN A 424 -15.97 -10.42 -1.93
CA ASN A 424 -14.73 -10.38 -2.68
C ASN A 424 -13.80 -11.54 -2.29
N LEU A 425 -13.90 -12.67 -3.01
CA LEU A 425 -13.07 -13.84 -2.78
C LEU A 425 -11.63 -13.70 -3.30
N ASP A 426 -11.39 -12.80 -4.25
CA ASP A 426 -10.04 -12.51 -4.72
C ASP A 426 -9.23 -11.76 -3.66
N GLN A 427 -9.86 -10.87 -2.91
CA GLN A 427 -9.24 -10.22 -1.76
C GLN A 427 -8.90 -11.24 -0.66
N LEU A 428 -9.80 -12.18 -0.38
CA LEU A 428 -9.54 -13.27 0.56
C LEU A 428 -8.33 -14.11 0.12
N TRP A 429 -8.29 -14.53 -1.15
CA TRP A 429 -7.15 -15.23 -1.71
C TRP A 429 -5.84 -14.43 -1.59
N PHE A 430 -5.90 -13.12 -1.83
CA PHE A 430 -4.75 -12.24 -1.72
C PHE A 430 -4.17 -12.29 -0.30
N PHE A 431 -4.98 -12.00 0.71
CA PHE A 431 -4.50 -12.01 2.09
C PHE A 431 -3.96 -13.37 2.52
N GLN A 432 -4.62 -14.46 2.12
CA GLN A 432 -4.13 -15.82 2.41
C GLN A 432 -2.78 -16.11 1.78
N SER A 433 -2.61 -15.79 0.50
CA SER A 433 -1.38 -16.07 -0.23
C SER A 433 -0.21 -15.17 0.15
N TYR A 434 -0.49 -13.91 0.53
CA TYR A 434 0.55 -12.96 0.97
C TYR A 434 0.98 -13.20 2.42
N THR A 435 0.06 -13.50 3.33
CA THR A 435 0.42 -13.88 4.71
C THR A 435 1.19 -15.21 4.76
N GLU A 436 0.97 -16.11 3.82
CA GLU A 436 1.82 -17.28 3.62
C GLU A 436 3.29 -16.89 3.34
N GLN A 437 3.54 -15.83 2.56
CA GLN A 437 4.91 -15.36 2.31
C GLN A 437 5.51 -14.70 3.56
N VAL A 438 4.69 -14.00 4.35
CA VAL A 438 5.12 -13.44 5.64
C VAL A 438 5.48 -14.57 6.62
N TYR A 439 4.67 -15.63 6.67
CA TYR A 439 4.99 -16.81 7.48
C TYR A 439 6.34 -17.43 7.09
N LYS A 440 6.61 -17.57 5.79
CA LYS A 440 7.91 -18.04 5.29
C LYS A 440 9.04 -17.13 5.75
N ALA A 441 8.88 -15.81 5.62
CA ALA A 441 9.90 -14.86 6.08
C ALA A 441 10.20 -15.02 7.58
N VAL A 442 9.16 -15.07 8.42
CA VAL A 442 9.28 -15.12 9.88
C VAL A 442 9.75 -16.49 10.38
N VAL A 443 9.08 -17.55 9.94
CA VAL A 443 9.23 -18.88 10.55
C VAL A 443 10.27 -19.73 9.82
N GLU A 444 10.33 -19.68 8.50
CA GLU A 444 11.26 -20.50 7.71
C GLU A 444 12.62 -19.80 7.53
N GLU A 445 12.60 -18.52 7.11
CA GLU A 445 13.83 -17.73 6.85
C GLU A 445 14.39 -17.01 8.09
N LYS A 446 13.62 -16.98 9.21
CA LYS A 446 13.99 -16.32 10.48
C LYS A 446 14.29 -14.83 10.35
N ILE A 447 13.64 -14.15 9.42
CA ILE A 447 13.73 -12.70 9.29
C ILE A 447 12.92 -12.06 10.42
N PRO A 448 13.45 -11.04 11.12
CA PRO A 448 12.79 -10.43 12.28
C PRO A 448 11.63 -9.51 11.88
N VAL A 449 10.63 -10.06 11.19
CA VAL A 449 9.37 -9.37 10.92
C VAL A 449 8.49 -9.48 12.16
N ILE A 450 8.07 -8.33 12.70
CA ILE A 450 7.37 -8.22 13.99
C ILE A 450 5.86 -8.01 13.87
N GLY A 451 5.35 -7.73 12.67
CA GLY A 451 3.93 -7.53 12.47
C GLY A 451 3.55 -7.36 11.01
N TYR A 452 2.26 -7.52 10.74
CA TYR A 452 1.62 -7.39 9.43
C TYR A 452 0.38 -6.54 9.54
N THR A 453 0.29 -5.51 8.70
CA THR A 453 -0.84 -4.57 8.66
C THR A 453 -1.54 -4.66 7.31
N ALA A 454 -2.82 -5.02 7.33
CA ALA A 454 -3.65 -5.04 6.14
C ALA A 454 -4.02 -3.62 5.69
N TRP A 455 -3.82 -3.30 4.42
CA TRP A 455 -4.39 -2.12 3.78
C TRP A 455 -5.64 -2.52 3.01
N SER A 456 -6.80 -2.02 3.40
CA SER A 456 -7.07 -1.08 4.48
C SER A 456 -8.14 -1.64 5.43
N PHE A 457 -8.37 -1.00 6.56
CA PHE A 457 -9.45 -1.39 7.46
C PHE A 457 -10.82 -1.17 6.81
N LEU A 458 -11.05 0.03 6.24
CA LEU A 458 -12.26 0.42 5.54
C LEU A 458 -11.96 0.61 4.05
N ASP A 459 -12.95 0.36 3.16
CA ASP A 459 -12.92 1.01 1.85
C ASP A 459 -12.86 2.51 2.07
N ASN A 460 -12.07 3.23 1.29
CA ASN A 460 -11.80 4.63 1.54
C ASN A 460 -11.64 5.42 0.25
N TYR A 461 -11.32 6.70 0.35
CA TYR A 461 -10.94 7.54 -0.77
C TYR A 461 -9.55 7.18 -1.26
N GLU A 462 -9.44 6.67 -2.48
CA GLU A 462 -8.17 6.28 -3.09
C GLU A 462 -7.69 7.34 -4.12
N TRP A 463 -7.13 8.43 -3.59
CA TRP A 463 -6.36 9.47 -4.29
C TRP A 463 -6.98 9.98 -5.60
N GLY A 464 -8.24 10.41 -5.54
CA GLY A 464 -9.02 10.95 -6.64
C GLY A 464 -10.32 10.20 -6.91
N SER A 465 -10.55 9.05 -6.27
CA SER A 465 -11.75 8.24 -6.50
C SER A 465 -12.13 7.36 -5.31
N TYR A 466 -13.42 7.03 -5.22
CA TYR A 466 -13.93 5.95 -4.36
C TYR A 466 -14.07 4.61 -5.10
N GLY A 467 -13.58 4.52 -6.34
CA GLY A 467 -13.68 3.31 -7.16
C GLY A 467 -12.80 2.15 -6.71
N PRO A 468 -11.49 2.34 -6.44
CA PRO A 468 -10.64 1.29 -5.90
C PRO A 468 -11.06 0.89 -4.49
N ARG A 469 -11.11 -0.41 -4.20
CA ARG A 469 -11.61 -0.95 -2.92
C ARG A 469 -10.57 -1.85 -2.27
N PHE A 470 -10.03 -1.42 -1.13
CA PHE A 470 -9.01 -2.16 -0.38
C PHE A 470 -9.50 -2.65 0.99
N GLY A 471 -10.63 -2.15 1.48
CA GLY A 471 -11.10 -2.37 2.84
C GLY A 471 -11.35 -3.83 3.19
N LEU A 472 -10.94 -4.24 4.38
CA LEU A 472 -11.47 -5.44 5.03
C LEU A 472 -12.98 -5.30 5.23
N TYR A 473 -13.43 -4.08 5.53
CA TYR A 473 -14.83 -3.71 5.58
C TYR A 473 -15.21 -2.90 4.33
N TYR A 474 -16.23 -3.38 3.64
CA TYR A 474 -16.90 -2.62 2.59
C TYR A 474 -17.59 -1.40 3.20
N VAL A 475 -17.46 -0.23 2.56
CA VAL A 475 -18.18 0.99 2.92
C VAL A 475 -19.15 1.36 1.80
N ASN A 476 -20.41 1.58 2.17
CA ASN A 476 -21.45 1.94 1.21
C ASN A 476 -21.42 3.44 0.91
N PHE A 477 -20.73 3.81 -0.17
CA PHE A 477 -20.63 5.20 -0.65
C PHE A 477 -21.80 5.63 -1.56
N THR A 478 -22.83 4.81 -1.79
CA THR A 478 -23.90 5.11 -2.75
C THR A 478 -24.75 6.34 -2.40
N ALA A 479 -24.85 6.68 -1.11
CA ALA A 479 -25.53 7.88 -0.64
C ALA A 479 -24.61 9.11 -0.62
N GLN A 480 -23.30 8.92 -0.83
CA GLN A 480 -22.28 9.95 -0.83
C GLN A 480 -21.80 10.13 -2.26
N THR A 481 -22.13 11.20 -2.88
CA THR A 481 -21.47 11.66 -4.09
C THR A 481 -20.27 12.52 -3.65
N GLY A 482 -19.23 11.89 -3.22
CA GLY A 482 -17.87 12.29 -2.84
C GLY A 482 -17.50 13.74 -2.57
N SER A 483 -18.24 14.71 -3.03
CA SER A 483 -17.84 16.11 -3.04
C SER A 483 -19.00 17.09 -2.81
N VAL A 484 -20.14 16.63 -2.28
CA VAL A 484 -21.25 17.55 -2.03
C VAL A 484 -20.91 18.41 -0.81
N GLU A 485 -20.62 19.66 -1.04
CA GLU A 485 -20.46 20.66 0.01
C GLU A 485 -21.74 20.71 0.87
N GLY A 486 -21.57 20.58 2.19
CA GLY A 486 -22.70 20.56 3.13
C GLY A 486 -23.47 19.22 3.23
N TYR A 487 -22.91 18.12 2.72
CA TYR A 487 -23.47 16.80 2.98
C TYR A 487 -23.28 16.40 4.44
N GLU A 488 -24.40 16.11 5.12
CA GLU A 488 -24.38 15.54 6.47
C GLU A 488 -24.77 14.05 6.40
N PRO A 489 -23.86 13.12 6.75
CA PRO A 489 -24.15 11.69 6.71
C PRO A 489 -25.29 11.32 7.67
N LYS A 490 -26.23 10.53 7.18
CA LYS A 490 -27.25 9.91 8.03
C LYS A 490 -26.68 8.66 8.71
N PRO A 491 -27.24 8.22 9.85
CA PRO A 491 -26.76 7.00 10.53
C PRO A 491 -26.75 5.73 9.65
N THR A 492 -27.61 5.68 8.62
CA THR A 492 -27.69 4.56 7.66
C THR A 492 -26.70 4.66 6.49
N ASP A 493 -26.08 5.82 6.32
CA ASP A 493 -25.09 6.05 5.25
C ASP A 493 -23.73 5.51 5.68
N LEU A 494 -22.85 5.24 4.73
CA LEU A 494 -21.49 4.76 4.97
C LEU A 494 -21.43 3.49 5.85
N GLN A 495 -22.39 2.60 5.70
CA GLN A 495 -22.45 1.36 6.47
C GLN A 495 -21.19 0.51 6.23
N ARG A 496 -20.60 0.00 7.33
CA ARG A 496 -19.45 -0.92 7.28
C ARG A 496 -19.98 -2.35 7.22
N ILE A 497 -19.56 -3.12 6.21
CA ILE A 497 -19.97 -4.52 6.02
C ILE A 497 -18.72 -5.39 5.94
N ALA A 498 -18.58 -6.35 6.86
CA ALA A 498 -17.42 -7.23 6.90
C ALA A 498 -17.35 -8.13 5.65
N ARG A 499 -16.24 -8.07 4.90
CA ARG A 499 -15.95 -8.98 3.80
C ARG A 499 -15.51 -10.36 4.28
N PRO A 500 -15.51 -11.39 3.43
CA PRO A 500 -14.92 -12.70 3.76
C PRO A 500 -13.48 -12.59 4.26
N SER A 501 -12.71 -11.66 3.72
CA SER A 501 -11.34 -11.35 4.15
C SER A 501 -11.27 -10.83 5.60
N ALA A 502 -12.20 -9.99 6.03
CA ALA A 502 -12.26 -9.51 7.42
C ALA A 502 -12.52 -10.66 8.39
N LYS A 503 -13.48 -11.54 8.07
CA LYS A 503 -13.81 -12.72 8.89
C LYS A 503 -12.62 -13.68 8.98
N TRP A 504 -11.93 -13.89 7.88
CA TRP A 504 -10.72 -14.70 7.84
C TRP A 504 -9.58 -14.05 8.62
N PHE A 505 -9.36 -12.75 8.44
CA PHE A 505 -8.30 -12.00 9.14
C PHE A 505 -8.53 -11.99 10.64
N SER A 506 -9.78 -11.87 11.08
CA SER A 506 -10.16 -11.97 12.50
C SER A 506 -9.75 -13.33 13.08
N LYS A 507 -9.97 -14.42 12.36
CA LYS A 507 -9.53 -15.75 12.79
C LYS A 507 -8.00 -15.84 12.85
N LEU A 508 -7.29 -15.35 11.83
CA LEU A 508 -5.82 -15.32 11.81
C LEU A 508 -5.29 -14.50 12.99
N ALA A 509 -5.79 -13.31 13.23
CA ALA A 509 -5.35 -12.43 14.31
C ALA A 509 -5.59 -13.05 15.71
N SER A 510 -6.71 -13.78 15.88
CA SER A 510 -7.04 -14.42 17.16
C SER A 510 -6.27 -15.71 17.45
N THR A 511 -5.91 -16.49 16.41
CA THR A 511 -5.20 -17.77 16.56
C THR A 511 -3.69 -17.65 16.38
N GLY A 512 -3.24 -16.67 15.60
CA GLY A 512 -1.87 -16.56 15.14
C GLY A 512 -1.46 -17.65 14.14
N CYS A 513 -2.40 -18.48 13.63
CA CYS A 513 -2.08 -19.70 12.88
C CYS A 513 -2.75 -19.75 11.52
N LEU A 514 -2.00 -20.21 10.51
CA LEU A 514 -2.50 -20.38 9.14
C LEU A 514 -3.25 -21.72 8.93
N ASP A 515 -2.91 -22.76 9.65
CA ASP A 515 -3.34 -24.14 9.33
C ASP A 515 -4.80 -24.45 9.65
N GLU A 516 -5.43 -23.74 10.59
CA GLU A 516 -6.87 -23.84 10.80
C GLU A 516 -7.69 -23.32 9.61
N LEU A 517 -7.02 -22.68 8.64
CA LEU A 517 -7.62 -22.01 7.49
C LEU A 517 -7.54 -22.85 6.22
N SER A 518 -6.57 -23.77 6.10
CA SER A 518 -6.29 -24.53 4.87
C SER A 518 -7.34 -25.60 4.56
N GLN A 519 -7.94 -26.25 5.57
CA GLN A 519 -8.92 -27.32 5.38
C GLN A 519 -10.26 -26.84 4.77
N ALA A 520 -10.66 -25.60 5.08
CA ALA A 520 -11.87 -25.01 4.48
C ALA A 520 -11.65 -24.62 3.00
N ASN A 521 -10.41 -24.29 2.62
CA ASN A 521 -10.08 -23.77 1.29
C ASN A 521 -9.84 -24.85 0.24
N GLU A 522 -9.29 -26.02 0.60
CA GLU A 522 -9.19 -27.14 -0.32
C GLU A 522 -10.58 -27.60 -0.78
N THR A 523 -11.55 -27.64 0.12
CA THR A 523 -12.92 -28.02 -0.21
C THR A 523 -13.60 -26.99 -1.12
N ALA A 524 -13.38 -25.69 -0.89
CA ALA A 524 -13.91 -24.62 -1.74
C ALA A 524 -13.22 -24.56 -3.11
N ALA A 525 -11.90 -24.74 -3.17
CA ALA A 525 -11.14 -24.79 -4.43
C ALA A 525 -11.49 -26.01 -5.29
N ILE A 526 -11.76 -27.16 -4.65
CA ILE A 526 -12.24 -28.38 -5.32
C ILE A 526 -13.66 -28.15 -5.85
N ALA A 527 -14.54 -27.52 -5.09
CA ALA A 527 -15.89 -27.19 -5.52
C ALA A 527 -15.90 -26.21 -6.71
N MET A 528 -15.06 -25.15 -6.70
CA MET A 528 -14.93 -24.23 -7.82
C MET A 528 -14.36 -24.89 -9.09
N ARG A 529 -13.35 -25.76 -8.96
CA ARG A 529 -12.81 -26.52 -10.10
C ARG A 529 -13.85 -27.48 -10.69
N ALA A 530 -14.76 -28.02 -9.88
CA ALA A 530 -15.86 -28.86 -10.33
C ALA A 530 -16.91 -28.05 -11.10
N THR A 531 -17.25 -26.85 -10.65
CA THR A 531 -18.24 -25.97 -11.31
C THR A 531 -17.72 -25.47 -12.66
N THR A 532 -16.47 -25.03 -12.73
CA THR A 532 -15.83 -24.56 -13.98
C THR A 532 -15.68 -25.71 -15.02
N ARG A 533 -15.50 -26.97 -14.58
CA ARG A 533 -15.49 -28.11 -15.48
C ARG A 533 -16.86 -28.49 -16.00
N GLN A 534 -17.93 -28.22 -15.26
CA GLN A 534 -19.30 -28.49 -15.68
C GLN A 534 -19.79 -27.49 -16.73
N GLU A 535 -19.34 -26.23 -16.69
CA GLU A 535 -19.67 -25.21 -17.69
C GLU A 535 -18.95 -25.42 -19.05
N LEU A 536 -17.82 -26.13 -19.06
CA LEU A 536 -17.06 -26.47 -20.28
C LEU A 536 -17.46 -27.76 -20.96
N SER A 537 -18.41 -28.52 -20.39
CA SER A 537 -18.94 -29.76 -20.99
C SER A 537 -20.36 -29.59 -21.57
N VAL A 538 -20.50 -28.79 -22.61
CA VAL A 538 -21.68 -28.80 -23.48
C VAL A 538 -21.50 -29.93 -24.50
N PRO A 539 -22.42 -30.87 -24.63
CA PRO A 539 -22.29 -31.96 -25.59
C PRO A 539 -22.31 -31.44 -27.02
N GLY A 540 -21.30 -31.83 -27.78
CA GLY A 540 -21.15 -31.44 -29.17
C GLY A 540 -22.33 -31.86 -30.02
N THR A 541 -23.10 -30.92 -30.54
CA THR A 541 -24.00 -31.13 -31.67
C THR A 541 -23.19 -31.02 -32.95
N SER A 542 -23.17 -32.14 -33.69
CA SER A 542 -22.59 -32.26 -35.03
C SER A 542 -23.28 -31.27 -35.99
N LEU A 543 -22.57 -30.26 -36.45
CA LEU A 543 -22.99 -29.38 -37.52
C LEU A 543 -22.81 -30.11 -38.87
N ARG A 544 -23.92 -30.53 -39.47
CA ARG A 544 -23.99 -30.85 -40.90
C ARG A 544 -23.87 -29.54 -41.70
N SER A 545 -23.00 -29.58 -42.71
CA SER A 545 -22.79 -28.56 -43.70
C SER A 545 -24.10 -28.12 -44.38
N GLY A 546 -24.51 -26.90 -44.15
CA GLY A 546 -25.57 -26.20 -44.88
C GLY A 546 -25.16 -24.78 -45.21
N LEU A 547 -25.17 -24.42 -46.47
CA LEU A 547 -24.86 -23.12 -47.04
C LEU A 547 -25.64 -22.00 -46.34
N LEU A 548 -24.93 -21.01 -45.82
CA LEU A 548 -25.49 -19.72 -45.36
C LEU A 548 -25.46 -18.68 -46.50
N PRO A 549 -26.52 -17.90 -46.67
CA PRO A 549 -26.56 -16.87 -47.73
C PRO A 549 -25.75 -15.63 -47.32
N ALA A 550 -25.07 -15.05 -48.32
CA ALA A 550 -24.28 -13.83 -48.23
C ALA A 550 -25.17 -12.62 -47.92
N GLY A 551 -25.31 -12.28 -46.63
CA GLY A 551 -26.12 -11.13 -46.24
C GLY A 551 -25.72 -10.44 -44.92
N MET A 552 -24.82 -11.02 -44.09
CA MET A 552 -24.48 -10.51 -42.76
C MET A 552 -23.05 -10.02 -42.60
N ALA A 553 -22.29 -9.85 -43.68
CA ALA A 553 -20.89 -9.41 -43.58
C ALA A 553 -20.69 -7.87 -43.65
N ILE A 554 -21.76 -7.07 -43.76
CA ILE A 554 -21.65 -5.60 -43.98
C ILE A 554 -21.88 -4.79 -42.68
N ALA A 555 -22.43 -5.39 -41.62
CA ALA A 555 -22.76 -4.66 -40.38
C ALA A 555 -21.58 -4.51 -39.38
N VAL A 556 -20.52 -5.30 -39.49
CA VAL A 556 -19.38 -5.28 -38.52
C VAL A 556 -18.28 -4.26 -38.95
N VAL A 557 -18.19 -3.91 -40.23
CA VAL A 557 -17.18 -2.97 -40.72
C VAL A 557 -17.63 -1.49 -40.54
N GLY A 558 -18.93 -1.26 -40.41
CA GLY A 558 -19.48 0.12 -40.19
C GLY A 558 -19.24 0.66 -38.77
N ALA A 559 -19.20 -0.20 -37.76
CA ALA A 559 -19.01 0.21 -36.37
C ALA A 559 -17.55 0.57 -36.03
N ALA A 560 -16.59 -0.05 -36.70
CA ALA A 560 -15.17 0.24 -36.50
C ALA A 560 -14.72 1.59 -37.15
N MET A 561 -15.40 2.05 -38.22
CA MET A 561 -15.07 3.34 -38.85
C MET A 561 -15.72 4.54 -38.17
N LEU A 562 -16.81 4.35 -37.43
CA LEU A 562 -17.45 5.44 -36.66
C LEU A 562 -16.71 5.72 -35.35
N ALA A 563 -16.06 4.73 -34.75
CA ALA A 563 -15.22 4.93 -33.56
C ALA A 563 -13.89 5.64 -33.88
N ALA A 564 -13.34 5.48 -35.08
CA ALA A 564 -12.10 6.14 -35.51
C ALA A 564 -12.30 7.64 -35.87
N THR A 565 -13.51 8.04 -36.30
CA THR A 565 -13.82 9.43 -36.62
C THR A 565 -14.25 10.25 -35.41
N TRP A 566 -14.71 9.60 -34.32
CA TRP A 566 -15.06 10.31 -33.10
C TRP A 566 -13.81 10.70 -32.28
N ARG A 567 -12.74 9.89 -32.32
CA ARG A 567 -11.44 10.20 -31.64
C ARG A 567 -10.65 11.35 -32.30
N ARG A 568 -10.97 11.75 -33.53
CA ARG A 568 -10.30 12.89 -34.23
C ARG A 568 -10.94 14.24 -34.00
N ARG A 569 -12.06 14.36 -33.27
CA ARG A 569 -12.77 15.62 -33.00
C ARG A 569 -12.63 16.17 -31.57
N GLN A 570 -11.90 15.52 -30.69
CA GLN A 570 -11.48 16.14 -29.43
C GLN A 570 -10.06 16.67 -29.59
N GLY A 571 -9.98 17.83 -30.28
CA GLY A 571 -8.75 18.61 -30.36
C GLY A 571 -8.45 19.21 -28.98
N TYR A 572 -7.26 18.96 -28.50
CA TYR A 572 -6.70 19.64 -27.33
C TYR A 572 -6.72 21.15 -27.58
N ALA A 573 -7.41 21.90 -26.73
CA ALA A 573 -7.34 23.35 -26.71
C ALA A 573 -5.96 23.75 -26.18
N VAL A 574 -5.19 24.41 -27.06
CA VAL A 574 -3.94 25.08 -26.71
C VAL A 574 -4.29 26.28 -25.85
N ILE A 575 -3.86 26.30 -24.61
CA ILE A 575 -3.94 27.45 -23.71
C ILE A 575 -2.91 28.49 -24.18
N PRO A 576 -3.27 29.79 -24.36
CA PRO A 576 -2.33 30.81 -24.79
C PRO A 576 -1.30 31.13 -23.71
N ARG A 577 -0.04 31.23 -24.11
CA ARG A 577 1.04 31.77 -23.28
C ARG A 577 0.72 33.22 -22.89
N PHE A 578 0.64 33.50 -21.62
CA PHE A 578 0.77 34.88 -21.11
C PHE A 578 2.24 35.25 -21.07
N SER A 579 2.59 36.24 -21.85
CA SER A 579 3.88 36.91 -21.79
C SER A 579 3.92 37.82 -20.56
N ALA A 580 4.97 37.66 -19.76
CA ALA A 580 5.33 38.60 -18.70
C ALA A 580 5.69 39.97 -19.30
N ASN A 581 5.17 41.01 -18.69
CA ASN A 581 5.80 42.32 -18.53
C ASN A 581 5.92 42.60 -17.03
#